data_b08b687d1048aa43baf90bbf388123f8
#
_entry.id   b08b687d1048aa43baf90bbf388123f8
#
_cell.length_a   1.000
_cell.length_b   1.000
_cell.length_c   1.000
_cell.angle_alpha   90.00
_cell.angle_beta   90.00
_cell.angle_gamma   90.00
#
_symmetry.space_group_name_H-M   'P 1'
#
loop_
_entity.id
_entity.type
_entity.pdbx_description
1 polymer ?
#
loop_
_entity_poly.entity_id
_entity_poly.type
_entity_poly.pdbx_seq_one_letter_code
_entity_poly.pdbx_strand_id
1 'polypeptide(L)'
;EYFPTKDSKACPDTVKDCYADGGLKNVTSLMFQEDQVGFLAGVLAAGMTKTGTICSVSGMQIPPVERFITGYQAGAKWYKADTKTLNVYIPSFVDPTKGKETGLSMISQSCDVVFGCGGNTGNGGLAAAKEKGLMGIGVDIDQYNTYPEVKDILISSAAKNVDVATYEYLKLVKAGTSKGGAVTANLKNGGVGLSPSPYPQRIPG
;
A
#
# COMPACT_ATOMS: atom_id res chain seq x y z
N GLU A 1 -1.06 -12.02 5.16
CA GLU A 1 0.01 -11.42 6.00
C GLU A 1 -0.21 -11.65 7.49
N TYR A 2 -1.02 -12.62 7.84
CA TYR A 2 -1.26 -12.89 9.25
C TYR A 2 -0.29 -13.98 9.72
N PHE A 3 0.68 -13.57 10.51
CA PHE A 3 1.59 -14.50 11.17
C PHE A 3 1.13 -14.58 12.63
N PRO A 4 0.70 -15.75 13.14
CA PRO A 4 0.25 -15.84 14.52
C PRO A 4 1.41 -15.50 15.45
N THR A 5 1.29 -14.42 16.18
CA THR A 5 2.22 -14.05 17.25
C THR A 5 1.75 -14.66 18.55
N LYS A 6 2.63 -14.76 19.54
CA LYS A 6 2.33 -15.26 20.89
C LYS A 6 1.07 -14.64 21.51
N ASP A 7 0.76 -13.38 21.13
CA ASP A 7 -0.36 -12.60 21.62
C ASP A 7 -1.57 -12.62 20.68
N SER A 8 -1.52 -13.38 19.58
CA SER A 8 -2.60 -13.40 18.62
C SER A 8 -3.64 -14.48 18.96
N LYS A 9 -4.90 -14.10 18.91
CA LYS A 9 -6.06 -15.02 19.07
C LYS A 9 -6.10 -16.18 18.06
N ALA A 10 -5.22 -16.20 17.07
CA ALA A 10 -5.13 -17.27 16.09
C ALA A 10 -4.14 -18.36 16.51
N CYS A 11 -3.38 -18.16 17.58
CA CYS A 11 -2.65 -19.24 18.22
C CYS A 11 -3.65 -20.01 19.10
N PRO A 12 -3.96 -21.29 18.84
CA PRO A 12 -4.87 -22.05 19.67
C PRO A 12 -4.38 -22.08 21.13
N ASP A 13 -5.29 -21.94 22.09
CA ASP A 13 -4.97 -21.98 23.54
C ASP A 13 -4.26 -23.27 23.96
N THR A 14 -4.36 -24.32 23.15
CA THR A 14 -3.67 -25.61 23.34
C THR A 14 -2.21 -25.59 22.93
N VAL A 15 -1.75 -24.53 22.22
CA VAL A 15 -0.37 -24.37 21.78
C VAL A 15 0.27 -23.26 22.61
N LYS A 16 1.20 -23.61 23.50
CA LYS A 16 1.86 -22.64 24.41
C LYS A 16 2.61 -21.52 23.69
N ASP A 17 3.08 -21.78 22.49
CA ASP A 17 3.79 -20.81 21.64
C ASP A 17 3.69 -21.26 20.17
N CYS A 18 2.99 -20.50 19.34
CA CYS A 18 2.90 -20.77 17.92
C CYS A 18 4.28 -20.62 17.20
N TYR A 19 5.25 -20.10 17.89
CA TYR A 19 6.64 -19.97 17.44
C TYR A 19 7.64 -20.84 18.21
N ALA A 20 7.17 -21.68 19.15
CA ALA A 20 8.03 -22.65 19.79
C ALA A 20 8.75 -23.45 18.68
N ASP A 21 10.06 -23.59 18.80
CA ASP A 21 10.91 -24.26 17.80
C ASP A 21 10.94 -23.58 16.40
N GLY A 22 10.68 -22.28 16.30
CA GLY A 22 10.71 -21.53 15.03
C GLY A 22 9.40 -21.56 14.23
N GLY A 23 8.29 -21.90 14.89
CA GLY A 23 6.95 -21.92 14.29
C GLY A 23 6.64 -23.22 13.53
N LEU A 24 5.53 -23.19 12.80
CA LEU A 24 5.09 -24.33 11.99
C LEU A 24 6.01 -24.51 10.78
N LYS A 25 6.73 -25.62 10.71
CA LYS A 25 7.74 -25.90 9.65
C LYS A 25 7.15 -25.95 8.23
N ASN A 26 5.85 -26.16 8.10
CA ASN A 26 5.11 -26.25 6.85
C ASN A 26 4.29 -24.99 6.53
N VAL A 27 4.46 -23.92 7.31
CA VAL A 27 3.79 -22.61 7.09
C VAL A 27 4.84 -21.53 6.88
N THR A 28 4.69 -20.77 5.81
CA THR A 28 5.54 -19.60 5.52
C THR A 28 4.69 -18.38 5.25
N SER A 29 5.01 -17.30 5.93
CA SER A 29 4.40 -16.00 5.73
C SER A 29 5.22 -15.19 4.72
N LEU A 30 4.56 -14.66 3.71
CA LEU A 30 5.14 -13.69 2.79
C LEU A 30 4.88 -12.29 3.36
N MET A 31 5.92 -11.68 3.91
CA MET A 31 5.88 -10.34 4.50
C MET A 31 6.37 -9.30 3.50
N PHE A 32 5.70 -8.16 3.44
CA PHE A 32 6.05 -7.11 2.50
C PHE A 32 6.57 -5.87 3.24
N GLN A 33 7.55 -5.19 2.65
CA GLN A 33 8.03 -3.90 3.15
C GLN A 33 7.25 -2.77 2.47
N GLU A 34 6.01 -2.57 2.90
CA GLU A 34 5.09 -1.56 2.38
C GLU A 34 5.61 -0.15 2.62
N ASP A 35 6.40 0.05 3.66
CA ASP A 35 7.10 1.32 3.94
C ASP A 35 8.02 1.75 2.79
N GLN A 36 8.68 0.80 2.14
CA GLN A 36 9.58 1.10 1.03
C GLN A 36 8.83 1.62 -0.19
N VAL A 37 7.76 0.93 -0.61
CA VAL A 37 6.98 1.40 -1.75
C VAL A 37 6.10 2.59 -1.39
N GLY A 38 5.64 2.68 -0.15
CA GLY A 38 4.98 3.87 0.39
C GLY A 38 5.90 5.09 0.28
N PHE A 39 7.19 4.95 0.64
CA PHE A 39 8.17 6.02 0.51
C PHE A 39 8.30 6.50 -0.96
N LEU A 40 8.44 5.59 -1.91
CA LEU A 40 8.50 5.94 -3.33
C LEU A 40 7.23 6.66 -3.80
N ALA A 41 6.06 6.20 -3.37
CA ALA A 41 4.78 6.84 -3.68
C ALA A 41 4.71 8.26 -3.08
N GLY A 42 5.24 8.46 -1.88
CA GLY A 42 5.34 9.76 -1.23
C GLY A 42 6.26 10.73 -1.97
N VAL A 43 7.43 10.25 -2.41
CA VAL A 43 8.36 11.03 -3.27
C VAL A 43 7.66 11.47 -4.54
N LEU A 44 6.99 10.53 -5.23
CA LEU A 44 6.24 10.81 -6.45
C LEU A 44 5.14 11.85 -6.21
N ALA A 45 4.33 11.66 -5.17
CA ALA A 45 3.25 12.59 -4.83
C ALA A 45 3.76 14.00 -4.53
N ALA A 46 4.84 14.11 -3.74
CA ALA A 46 5.44 15.41 -3.41
C ALA A 46 6.08 16.10 -4.62
N GLY A 47 6.58 15.33 -5.59
CA GLY A 47 7.07 15.86 -6.85
C GLY A 47 5.96 16.35 -7.79
N MET A 48 4.77 15.75 -7.69
CA MET A 48 3.64 16.02 -8.58
C MET A 48 2.64 17.06 -8.03
N THR A 49 2.58 17.24 -6.72
CA THR A 49 1.64 18.19 -6.11
C THR A 49 1.91 19.63 -6.53
N LYS A 50 0.84 20.37 -6.82
CA LYS A 50 0.87 21.79 -7.14
C LYS A 50 0.53 22.66 -5.92
N THR A 51 -0.24 22.11 -4.99
CA THR A 51 -0.67 22.82 -3.77
C THR A 51 0.31 22.67 -2.62
N GLY A 52 1.23 21.70 -2.69
CA GLY A 52 2.08 21.29 -1.59
C GLY A 52 1.36 20.42 -0.54
N THR A 53 0.12 20.00 -0.79
CA THR A 53 -0.68 19.16 0.11
C THR A 53 -1.06 17.86 -0.58
N ILE A 54 -0.66 16.74 -0.01
CA ILE A 54 -1.01 15.39 -0.46
C ILE A 54 -1.78 14.65 0.63
N CYS A 55 -2.56 13.66 0.26
CA CYS A 55 -3.35 12.95 1.25
C CYS A 55 -3.47 11.44 0.97
N SER A 56 -3.89 10.70 1.99
CA SER A 56 -4.21 9.28 1.89
C SER A 56 -5.57 8.98 2.52
N VAL A 57 -6.40 8.29 1.76
CA VAL A 57 -7.64 7.67 2.25
C VAL A 57 -7.33 6.22 2.54
N SER A 58 -7.27 5.90 3.83
CA SER A 58 -6.76 4.63 4.31
C SER A 58 -7.88 3.75 4.85
N GLY A 59 -7.76 2.43 4.65
CA GLY A 59 -8.63 1.46 5.30
C GLY A 59 -8.34 1.30 6.79
N MET A 60 -8.62 0.12 7.34
CA MET A 60 -8.39 -0.16 8.76
C MET A 60 -6.93 0.10 9.14
N GLN A 61 -6.74 0.66 10.34
CA GLN A 61 -5.41 0.91 10.90
C GLN A 61 -4.80 -0.42 11.39
N ILE A 62 -4.18 -1.12 10.47
CA ILE A 62 -3.44 -2.37 10.73
C ILE A 62 -1.99 -2.22 10.23
N PRO A 63 -1.04 -3.03 10.72
CA PRO A 63 0.37 -2.83 10.45
C PRO A 63 0.77 -2.66 8.97
N PRO A 64 0.24 -3.42 7.99
CA PRO A 64 0.55 -3.18 6.57
C PRO A 64 0.12 -1.80 6.08
N VAL A 65 -1.08 -1.35 6.46
CA VAL A 65 -1.61 -0.03 6.07
C VAL A 65 -0.78 1.08 6.72
N GLU A 66 -0.45 0.93 8.01
CA GLU A 66 0.41 1.90 8.72
C GLU A 66 1.79 2.02 8.07
N ARG A 67 2.41 0.90 7.64
CA ARG A 67 3.69 0.93 6.91
C ARG A 67 3.60 1.70 5.60
N PHE A 68 2.56 1.45 4.79
CA PHE A 68 2.33 2.25 3.57
C PHE A 68 2.25 3.74 3.87
N ILE A 69 1.42 4.12 4.84
CA ILE A 69 1.17 5.53 5.15
C ILE A 69 2.39 6.22 5.76
N THR A 70 3.08 5.55 6.69
CA THR A 70 4.31 6.08 7.29
C THR A 70 5.39 6.28 6.22
N GLY A 71 5.57 5.29 5.34
CA GLY A 71 6.46 5.41 4.19
C GLY A 71 6.09 6.58 3.29
N TYR A 72 4.81 6.70 2.91
CA TYR A 72 4.29 7.78 2.07
C TYR A 72 4.58 9.17 2.64
N GLN A 73 4.31 9.36 3.91
CA GLN A 73 4.58 10.62 4.60
C GLN A 73 6.09 10.91 4.70
N ALA A 74 6.89 9.88 5.01
CA ALA A 74 8.34 10.01 5.09
C ALA A 74 8.96 10.37 3.73
N GLY A 75 8.56 9.68 2.65
CA GLY A 75 9.03 9.94 1.30
C GLY A 75 8.68 11.36 0.81
N ALA A 76 7.46 11.81 1.11
CA ALA A 76 7.04 13.17 0.79
C ALA A 76 7.91 14.23 1.49
N LYS A 77 8.14 14.04 2.79
CA LYS A 77 8.97 14.94 3.59
C LYS A 77 10.46 14.92 3.19
N TRP A 78 10.95 13.76 2.79
CA TRP A 78 12.32 13.62 2.28
C TRP A 78 12.51 14.39 0.98
N TYR A 79 11.56 14.30 0.04
CA TYR A 79 11.63 15.01 -1.24
C TYR A 79 11.43 16.52 -1.05
N LYS A 80 10.45 16.93 -0.27
CA LYS A 80 10.11 18.32 0.00
C LYS A 80 9.59 18.47 1.43
N ALA A 81 10.43 19.02 2.30
CA ALA A 81 10.21 19.04 3.76
C ALA A 81 8.94 19.77 4.19
N ASP A 82 8.49 20.77 3.42
CA ASP A 82 7.28 21.56 3.67
C ASP A 82 5.99 20.93 3.13
N THR A 83 6.07 19.77 2.43
CA THR A 83 4.89 19.07 1.95
C THR A 83 3.95 18.74 3.11
N LYS A 84 2.71 19.21 3.03
CA LYS A 84 1.66 18.86 3.99
C LYS A 84 1.09 17.48 3.64
N THR A 85 1.01 16.60 4.64
CA THR A 85 0.44 15.26 4.48
C THR A 85 -0.81 15.11 5.35
N LEU A 86 -1.93 14.71 4.76
CA LEU A 86 -3.17 14.39 5.47
C LEU A 86 -3.42 12.89 5.39
N ASN A 87 -3.94 12.28 6.45
CA ASN A 87 -4.37 10.88 6.45
C ASN A 87 -5.60 10.68 7.33
N VAL A 88 -6.51 9.83 6.89
CA VAL A 88 -7.62 9.34 7.72
C VAL A 88 -7.71 7.83 7.56
N TYR A 89 -7.70 7.11 8.68
CA TYR A 89 -8.03 5.70 8.75
C TYR A 89 -9.54 5.52 8.91
N ILE A 90 -10.12 4.70 8.04
CA ILE A 90 -11.54 4.33 8.07
C ILE A 90 -11.60 2.87 8.51
N PRO A 91 -12.42 2.49 9.52
CA PRO A 91 -12.41 1.14 10.08
C PRO A 91 -13.12 0.12 9.16
N SER A 92 -12.84 0.18 7.87
CA SER A 92 -13.39 -0.70 6.84
C SER A 92 -12.47 -0.76 5.61
N PHE A 93 -12.45 -1.89 4.92
CA PHE A 93 -11.87 -2.03 3.59
C PHE A 93 -12.92 -2.06 2.48
N VAL A 94 -14.20 -2.02 2.83
CA VAL A 94 -15.33 -2.22 1.90
C VAL A 94 -16.36 -1.08 1.93
N ASP A 95 -15.93 0.12 2.34
CA ASP A 95 -16.79 1.32 2.41
C ASP A 95 -16.31 2.42 1.45
N PRO A 96 -16.57 2.32 0.15
CA PRO A 96 -16.17 3.32 -0.84
C PRO A 96 -16.92 4.65 -0.66
N THR A 97 -18.11 4.63 -0.08
CA THR A 97 -18.88 5.85 0.19
C THR A 97 -18.17 6.71 1.22
N LYS A 98 -17.80 6.12 2.35
CA LYS A 98 -17.02 6.82 3.38
C LYS A 98 -15.65 7.23 2.88
N GLY A 99 -15.01 6.38 2.07
CA GLY A 99 -13.76 6.71 1.39
C GLY A 99 -13.87 7.94 0.52
N LYS A 100 -14.94 8.03 -0.28
CA LYS A 100 -15.19 9.19 -1.16
C LYS A 100 -15.46 10.47 -0.38
N GLU A 101 -16.34 10.42 0.64
CA GLU A 101 -16.60 11.56 1.52
C GLU A 101 -15.31 12.10 2.17
N THR A 102 -14.49 11.17 2.68
CA THR A 102 -13.20 11.51 3.29
C THR A 102 -12.24 12.14 2.28
N GLY A 103 -12.15 11.58 1.08
CA GLY A 103 -11.35 12.14 -0.01
C GLY A 103 -11.77 13.56 -0.38
N LEU A 104 -13.08 13.80 -0.56
CA LEU A 104 -13.63 15.13 -0.84
C LEU A 104 -13.32 16.13 0.29
N SER A 105 -13.42 15.70 1.55
CA SER A 105 -13.07 16.52 2.72
C SER A 105 -11.60 16.92 2.73
N MET A 106 -10.68 16.01 2.37
CA MET A 106 -9.24 16.32 2.28
C MET A 106 -8.92 17.21 1.07
N ILE A 107 -9.60 17.01 -0.05
CA ILE A 107 -9.46 17.85 -1.24
C ILE A 107 -9.89 19.29 -0.92
N SER A 108 -10.94 19.49 -0.12
CA SER A 108 -11.32 20.83 0.34
C SER A 108 -10.28 21.51 1.24
N GLN A 109 -9.33 20.74 1.77
CA GLN A 109 -8.17 21.21 2.53
C GLN A 109 -6.90 21.33 1.66
N SER A 110 -7.08 21.50 0.35
CA SER A 110 -6.03 21.68 -0.67
C SER A 110 -5.26 20.41 -1.04
N CYS A 111 -5.70 19.19 -0.67
CA CYS A 111 -5.08 17.97 -1.19
C CYS A 111 -5.31 17.88 -2.70
N ASP A 112 -4.25 17.64 -3.48
CA ASP A 112 -4.31 17.50 -4.94
C ASP A 112 -3.69 16.21 -5.48
N VAL A 113 -3.11 15.38 -4.60
CA VAL A 113 -2.68 14.01 -4.90
C VAL A 113 -3.22 13.08 -3.82
N VAL A 114 -4.10 12.15 -4.20
CA VAL A 114 -4.78 11.23 -3.29
C VAL A 114 -4.19 9.83 -3.40
N PHE A 115 -3.66 9.28 -2.32
CA PHE A 115 -3.27 7.89 -2.20
C PHE A 115 -4.44 7.07 -1.67
N GLY A 116 -4.98 6.15 -2.47
CA GLY A 116 -6.08 5.28 -2.09
C GLY A 116 -5.56 3.98 -1.45
N CYS A 117 -5.30 3.97 -0.13
CA CYS A 117 -4.68 2.85 0.57
C CYS A 117 -5.66 2.09 1.46
N GLY A 118 -6.45 1.17 0.88
CA GLY A 118 -7.37 0.40 1.73
C GLY A 118 -8.55 -0.25 1.00
N GLY A 119 -8.28 -1.05 -0.01
CA GLY A 119 -9.31 -1.78 -0.75
C GLY A 119 -10.37 -0.86 -1.36
N ASN A 120 -11.64 -1.25 -1.31
CA ASN A 120 -12.73 -0.43 -1.85
C ASN A 120 -12.89 0.91 -1.12
N THR A 121 -12.53 1.00 0.15
CA THR A 121 -12.51 2.26 0.90
C THR A 121 -11.50 3.23 0.28
N GLY A 122 -10.28 2.76 -0.02
CA GLY A 122 -9.27 3.54 -0.73
C GLY A 122 -9.71 3.93 -2.16
N ASN A 123 -10.41 3.03 -2.86
CA ASN A 123 -11.00 3.30 -4.17
C ASN A 123 -12.00 4.48 -4.12
N GLY A 124 -12.73 4.64 -3.02
CA GLY A 124 -13.57 5.81 -2.79
C GLY A 124 -12.77 7.13 -2.82
N GLY A 125 -11.59 7.14 -2.19
CA GLY A 125 -10.67 8.29 -2.25
C GLY A 125 -10.21 8.61 -3.67
N LEU A 126 -9.86 7.57 -4.46
CA LEU A 126 -9.51 7.73 -5.89
C LEU A 126 -10.70 8.25 -6.70
N ALA A 127 -11.92 7.80 -6.42
CA ALA A 127 -13.13 8.30 -7.07
C ALA A 127 -13.37 9.79 -6.74
N ALA A 128 -13.07 10.24 -5.52
CA ALA A 128 -13.10 11.66 -5.15
C ALA A 128 -12.08 12.48 -5.95
N ALA A 129 -10.84 11.97 -6.07
CA ALA A 129 -9.80 12.62 -6.88
C ALA A 129 -10.24 12.75 -8.35
N LYS A 130 -10.81 11.68 -8.92
CA LYS A 130 -11.33 11.71 -10.29
C LYS A 130 -12.44 12.74 -10.47
N GLU A 131 -13.41 12.79 -9.56
CA GLU A 131 -14.51 13.77 -9.62
C GLU A 131 -14.01 15.22 -9.68
N LYS A 132 -12.87 15.49 -9.03
CA LYS A 132 -12.25 16.82 -8.99
C LYS A 132 -11.15 17.02 -10.04
N GLY A 133 -10.89 16.03 -10.90
CA GLY A 133 -9.83 16.11 -11.92
C GLY A 133 -8.42 16.18 -11.35
N LEU A 134 -8.21 15.62 -10.14
CA LEU A 134 -6.95 15.60 -9.41
C LEU A 134 -6.20 14.27 -9.63
N MET A 135 -4.98 14.19 -9.12
CA MET A 135 -4.14 13.01 -9.28
C MET A 135 -4.42 11.96 -8.20
N GLY A 136 -4.22 10.68 -8.57
CA GLY A 136 -4.36 9.56 -7.66
C GLY A 136 -3.16 8.61 -7.72
N ILE A 137 -2.91 7.90 -6.62
CA ILE A 137 -1.98 6.78 -6.55
C ILE A 137 -2.77 5.58 -6.04
N GLY A 138 -2.68 4.46 -6.76
CA GLY A 138 -3.30 3.20 -6.40
C GLY A 138 -2.46 2.39 -5.40
N VAL A 139 -2.99 1.24 -4.94
CA VAL A 139 -2.34 0.37 -3.95
C VAL A 139 -2.45 -1.10 -4.31
N ASP A 140 -1.53 -1.88 -3.77
CA ASP A 140 -1.41 -3.35 -3.84
C ASP A 140 -1.14 -3.91 -5.24
N ILE A 141 -1.87 -3.48 -6.24
CA ILE A 141 -1.81 -3.96 -7.61
C ILE A 141 -1.82 -2.77 -8.57
N ASP A 142 -1.43 -2.96 -9.82
CA ASP A 142 -1.55 -1.92 -10.84
C ASP A 142 -3.03 -1.57 -11.10
N GLN A 143 -3.53 -0.53 -10.41
CA GLN A 143 -4.92 -0.10 -10.52
C GLN A 143 -5.26 0.59 -11.85
N TYR A 144 -4.27 0.93 -12.67
CA TYR A 144 -4.55 1.33 -14.04
C TYR A 144 -5.29 0.24 -14.82
N ASN A 145 -4.92 -1.02 -14.56
CA ASN A 145 -5.53 -2.18 -15.21
C ASN A 145 -6.74 -2.72 -14.44
N THR A 146 -6.73 -2.66 -13.11
CA THR A 146 -7.73 -3.31 -12.27
C THR A 146 -8.84 -2.40 -11.77
N TYR A 147 -8.67 -1.08 -11.94
CA TYR A 147 -9.69 -0.06 -11.64
C TYR A 147 -9.76 0.97 -12.78
N PRO A 148 -10.22 0.56 -13.97
CA PRO A 148 -10.17 1.38 -15.18
C PRO A 148 -10.96 2.69 -15.07
N GLU A 149 -11.93 2.77 -14.17
CA GLU A 149 -12.73 3.97 -13.95
C GLU A 149 -11.88 5.16 -13.52
N VAL A 150 -10.75 4.95 -12.85
CA VAL A 150 -9.88 6.03 -12.37
C VAL A 150 -8.55 6.13 -13.12
N LYS A 151 -8.33 5.31 -14.15
CA LYS A 151 -7.05 5.23 -14.85
C LYS A 151 -6.50 6.58 -15.34
N ASP A 152 -7.39 7.51 -15.71
CA ASP A 152 -7.00 8.81 -16.28
C ASP A 152 -6.34 9.74 -15.27
N ILE A 153 -6.55 9.49 -13.98
CA ILE A 153 -6.01 10.31 -12.90
C ILE A 153 -4.86 9.63 -12.14
N LEU A 154 -4.64 8.35 -12.37
CA LEU A 154 -3.56 7.64 -11.71
C LEU A 154 -2.21 8.10 -12.23
N ILE A 155 -1.26 8.35 -11.34
CA ILE A 155 0.15 8.61 -11.67
C ILE A 155 1.05 7.41 -11.41
N SER A 156 0.62 6.45 -10.61
CA SER A 156 1.18 5.12 -10.38
C SER A 156 0.31 4.32 -9.42
N SER A 157 0.75 3.12 -9.05
CA SER A 157 0.22 2.34 -7.93
C SER A 157 1.38 1.83 -7.07
N ALA A 158 1.25 1.92 -5.75
CA ALA A 158 2.20 1.33 -4.79
C ALA A 158 1.93 -0.16 -4.69
N ALA A 159 2.59 -0.96 -5.53
CA ALA A 159 2.30 -2.37 -5.72
C ALA A 159 3.01 -3.27 -4.70
N LYS A 160 2.28 -4.30 -4.26
CA LYS A 160 2.80 -5.50 -3.62
C LYS A 160 2.77 -6.62 -4.64
N ASN A 161 3.92 -7.03 -5.14
CA ASN A 161 4.04 -8.06 -6.18
C ASN A 161 3.90 -9.45 -5.54
N VAL A 162 2.67 -9.77 -5.14
CA VAL A 162 2.34 -11.04 -4.45
C VAL A 162 2.64 -12.24 -5.36
N ASP A 163 2.40 -12.10 -6.64
CA ASP A 163 2.74 -13.08 -7.68
C ASP A 163 4.25 -13.38 -7.71
N VAL A 164 5.10 -12.35 -7.72
CA VAL A 164 6.56 -12.49 -7.69
C VAL A 164 6.99 -13.18 -6.38
N ALA A 165 6.52 -12.69 -5.23
CA ALA A 165 6.88 -13.26 -3.94
C ALA A 165 6.44 -14.74 -3.82
N THR A 166 5.24 -15.06 -4.29
CA THR A 166 4.72 -16.43 -4.31
C THR A 166 5.54 -17.33 -5.25
N TYR A 167 5.80 -16.86 -6.46
CA TYR A 167 6.57 -17.62 -7.44
C TYR A 167 7.98 -17.93 -6.95
N GLU A 168 8.68 -16.93 -6.40
CA GLU A 168 10.02 -17.12 -5.86
C GLU A 168 10.02 -18.13 -4.69
N TYR A 169 9.02 -18.08 -3.83
CA TYR A 169 8.89 -19.06 -2.76
C TYR A 169 8.59 -20.48 -3.28
N LEU A 170 7.71 -20.62 -4.27
CA LEU A 170 7.41 -21.92 -4.88
C LEU A 170 8.66 -22.57 -5.53
N LYS A 171 9.60 -21.78 -6.02
CA LYS A 171 10.90 -22.31 -6.50
C LYS A 171 11.69 -22.98 -5.37
N LEU A 172 11.66 -22.41 -4.16
CA LEU A 172 12.30 -23.02 -2.98
C LEU A 172 11.58 -24.31 -2.57
N VAL A 173 10.25 -24.34 -2.63
CA VAL A 173 9.46 -25.55 -2.37
C VAL A 173 9.84 -26.66 -3.36
N LYS A 174 9.87 -26.33 -4.66
CA LYS A 174 10.25 -27.28 -5.71
C LYS A 174 11.68 -27.81 -5.55
N ALA A 175 12.60 -26.99 -5.06
CA ALA A 175 13.99 -27.36 -4.81
C ALA A 175 14.17 -28.16 -3.50
N GLY A 176 13.11 -28.34 -2.68
CA GLY A 176 13.21 -28.98 -1.36
C GLY A 176 13.97 -28.16 -0.31
N THR A 177 14.14 -26.87 -0.54
CA THR A 177 14.91 -25.96 0.34
C THR A 177 14.02 -24.98 1.11
N SER A 178 12.71 -25.08 0.93
CA SER A 178 11.74 -24.24 1.65
C SER A 178 11.79 -24.53 3.15
N LYS A 179 11.57 -23.47 3.94
CA LYS A 179 11.52 -23.54 5.41
C LYS A 179 10.29 -22.76 5.88
N GLY A 180 9.67 -23.21 6.97
CA GLY A 180 8.66 -22.41 7.65
C GLY A 180 9.24 -21.11 8.19
N GLY A 181 8.38 -20.16 8.53
CA GLY A 181 8.77 -18.87 9.06
C GLY A 181 8.33 -17.69 8.18
N ALA A 182 9.11 -16.62 8.10
CA ALA A 182 8.80 -15.45 7.31
C ALA A 182 9.81 -15.23 6.19
N VAL A 183 9.31 -14.87 5.01
CA VAL A 183 10.10 -14.41 3.87
C VAL A 183 9.71 -12.99 3.55
N THR A 184 10.71 -12.11 3.43
CA THR A 184 10.47 -10.68 3.22
C THR A 184 10.58 -10.31 1.75
N ALA A 185 9.49 -9.77 1.21
CA ALA A 185 9.40 -9.17 -0.10
C ALA A 185 9.63 -7.64 0.01
N ASN A 186 10.56 -7.12 -0.77
CA ASN A 186 11.02 -5.72 -0.69
C ASN A 186 11.41 -5.18 -2.07
N LEU A 187 11.87 -3.92 -2.15
CA LEU A 187 12.32 -3.31 -3.40
C LEU A 187 13.48 -4.08 -4.04
N LYS A 188 14.43 -4.57 -3.24
CA LYS A 188 15.63 -5.24 -3.74
C LYS A 188 15.31 -6.55 -4.48
N ASN A 189 14.30 -7.30 -4.02
CA ASN A 189 13.89 -8.57 -4.64
C ASN A 189 12.66 -8.44 -5.53
N GLY A 190 12.23 -7.22 -5.83
CA GLY A 190 11.07 -6.98 -6.68
C GLY A 190 9.72 -7.29 -6.03
N GLY A 191 9.69 -7.56 -4.73
CA GLY A 191 8.47 -7.91 -4.00
C GLY A 191 7.53 -6.73 -3.75
N VAL A 192 8.03 -5.50 -3.80
CA VAL A 192 7.25 -4.25 -3.81
C VAL A 192 7.85 -3.28 -4.82
N GLY A 193 7.06 -2.31 -5.31
CA GLY A 193 7.53 -1.31 -6.25
C GLY A 193 6.40 -0.42 -6.75
N LEU A 194 6.74 0.69 -7.39
CA LEU A 194 5.74 1.44 -8.15
C LEU A 194 5.41 0.69 -9.44
N SER A 195 4.11 0.63 -9.78
CA SER A 195 3.69 0.04 -11.06
C SER A 195 4.35 0.78 -12.24
N PRO A 196 4.86 0.03 -13.24
CA PRO A 196 5.38 0.64 -14.45
C PRO A 196 4.26 1.36 -15.14
N SER A 197 4.43 2.65 -15.25
CA SER A 197 3.39 3.52 -15.75
C SER A 197 3.29 3.51 -17.28
N PRO A 198 2.09 3.42 -17.84
CA PRO A 198 1.81 4.00 -19.16
C PRO A 198 1.63 5.53 -19.07
N TYR A 199 2.06 6.18 -17.97
CA TYR A 199 1.81 7.58 -17.63
C TYR A 199 2.87 8.62 -18.08
N PRO A 200 3.72 8.38 -19.10
CA PRO A 200 4.76 9.32 -19.49
C PRO A 200 4.22 10.72 -19.87
N GLN A 201 2.90 10.84 -20.06
CA GLN A 201 2.26 12.11 -20.39
C GLN A 201 1.97 13.01 -19.18
N ARG A 202 2.10 12.51 -17.94
CA ARG A 202 1.76 13.26 -16.71
C ARG A 202 2.95 13.56 -15.81
N ILE A 203 4.06 12.83 -15.96
CA ILE A 203 5.29 13.10 -15.19
C ILE A 203 6.12 14.03 -16.05
N PRO A 204 6.35 15.30 -15.63
CA PRO A 204 7.30 16.18 -16.30
C PRO A 204 8.68 15.53 -16.29
N GLY A 205 9.38 15.51 -17.43
CA GLY A 205 10.74 15.01 -17.54
C GLY A 205 11.72 15.82 -16.68
#